data_39e2507c02f44591d684d7ed27a09bd1
#
_entry.id   39e2507c02f44591d684d7ed27a09bd1
#
_cell.length_a   1.000
_cell.length_b   1.000
_cell.length_c   1.000
_cell.angle_alpha   90.00
_cell.angle_beta   90.00
_cell.angle_gamma   90.00
#
_symmetry.space_group_name_H-M   'P 1'
#
loop_
_entity.id
_entity.type
_entity.pdbx_description
1 polymer ?
#
loop_
_entity_poly.entity_id
_entity_poly.type
_entity_poly.pdbx_seq_one_letter_code
_entity_poly.pdbx_strand_id
1 'polypeptide(L)'
;MLRSLVGSEMCIRDSIYTGRKSGTDDGIDVKEQRSTRTGYYMKKRLRMDVNRALGSVTNQQHYIPRIRYTEMYLAYAEAANEAWGPKGDNGNGYSAYDVIKAIRKRAGIGGTSDPYLEQCAGDRDKMANLIRNERRLELCFEGFRFWDIRRWKENLNEPVRGIDWDRDGHSFNEFVVEERNYEDYMYYCPIPNSEILKFSNLVQNRGWKYCLLYTSDA
;
A
#
# COMPACT_ATOMS: atom_id res chain seq x y z
N MET A 1 -1.99 23.18 -18.77
CA MET A 1 -1.18 24.41 -18.65
C MET A 1 0.29 24.03 -18.55
N LEU A 2 1.01 24.22 -19.63
CA LEU A 2 2.48 24.15 -19.62
C LEU A 2 3.01 25.45 -19.03
N ARG A 3 3.39 25.46 -17.77
CA ARG A 3 4.25 26.52 -17.26
C ARG A 3 5.69 26.08 -17.42
N SER A 4 6.39 26.71 -18.33
CA SER A 4 7.85 26.74 -18.36
C SER A 4 8.31 27.37 -17.06
N LEU A 5 8.93 26.60 -16.20
CA LEU A 5 9.49 27.06 -14.93
C LEU A 5 10.99 27.27 -15.12
N VAL A 6 11.37 28.51 -15.24
CA VAL A 6 12.75 28.98 -15.07
C VAL A 6 12.83 29.52 -13.63
N GLY A 7 13.64 28.91 -12.80
CA GLY A 7 13.92 29.42 -11.46
C GLY A 7 13.49 28.47 -10.31
N SER A 8 13.92 28.75 -9.15
CA SER A 8 13.97 28.01 -7.87
C SER A 8 12.74 27.26 -7.36
N GLU A 9 11.67 27.14 -8.14
CA GLU A 9 10.47 26.37 -7.78
C GLU A 9 10.51 24.91 -8.25
N MET A 10 11.56 24.49 -8.88
CA MET A 10 11.68 23.24 -9.62
C MET A 10 11.60 21.96 -8.77
N CYS A 11 11.72 22.02 -7.46
CA CYS A 11 11.86 20.81 -6.64
C CYS A 11 10.64 20.39 -5.82
N ILE A 12 9.59 21.22 -5.69
CA ILE A 12 8.52 20.96 -4.72
C ILE A 12 7.11 20.96 -5.33
N ARG A 13 6.90 21.63 -6.46
CA ARG A 13 5.57 21.83 -7.05
C ARG A 13 5.45 21.39 -8.50
N ASP A 14 6.49 20.83 -9.08
CA ASP A 14 6.46 20.42 -10.46
C ASP A 14 5.64 19.14 -10.64
N SER A 15 4.87 19.12 -11.70
CA SER A 15 4.19 17.91 -12.13
C SER A 15 5.22 16.94 -12.69
N ILE A 16 5.26 15.74 -12.15
CA ILE A 16 6.05 14.63 -12.65
C ILE A 16 5.22 13.95 -13.75
N TYR A 17 5.79 13.81 -14.93
CA TYR A 17 5.19 13.03 -15.99
C TYR A 17 5.81 11.64 -16.06
N THR A 18 5.04 10.62 -15.66
CA THR A 18 5.53 9.26 -15.46
C THR A 18 5.37 8.34 -16.67
N GLY A 19 4.70 8.76 -17.73
CA GLY A 19 4.49 7.95 -18.92
C GLY A 19 5.78 7.54 -19.64
N ARG A 20 5.72 6.45 -20.41
CA ARG A 20 6.88 5.96 -21.21
C ARG A 20 7.40 6.99 -22.20
N LYS A 21 6.54 7.88 -22.66
CA LYS A 21 6.87 8.98 -23.58
C LYS A 21 7.27 10.26 -22.86
N SER A 22 7.65 10.19 -21.59
CA SER A 22 7.95 11.40 -20.80
C SER A 22 9.13 12.20 -21.36
N GLY A 23 10.13 11.52 -21.86
CA GLY A 23 11.38 12.16 -22.28
C GLY A 23 12.24 12.66 -21.12
N THR A 24 11.85 12.37 -19.88
CA THR A 24 12.56 12.72 -18.64
C THR A 24 12.88 11.48 -17.83
N ASP A 25 13.74 11.63 -16.83
CA ASP A 25 14.13 10.55 -15.91
C ASP A 25 12.97 10.02 -15.06
N ASP A 26 11.85 10.73 -15.03
CA ASP A 26 10.65 10.37 -14.26
C ASP A 26 9.76 9.35 -14.97
N GLY A 27 10.02 9.06 -16.25
CA GLY A 27 9.26 8.11 -17.04
C GLY A 27 9.47 6.67 -16.60
N ILE A 28 8.57 5.77 -17.04
CA ILE A 28 8.64 4.34 -16.74
C ILE A 28 9.92 3.74 -17.32
N ASP A 29 10.70 3.07 -16.47
CA ASP A 29 11.90 2.31 -16.82
C ASP A 29 13.00 3.12 -17.57
N VAL A 30 13.00 4.45 -17.49
CA VAL A 30 14.00 5.29 -18.17
C VAL A 30 15.38 5.13 -17.56
N LYS A 31 15.48 5.08 -16.23
CA LYS A 31 16.74 4.86 -15.52
C LYS A 31 16.60 3.74 -14.50
N GLU A 32 17.46 2.76 -14.60
CA GLU A 32 17.57 1.69 -13.64
C GLU A 32 17.71 2.23 -12.21
N GLN A 33 16.98 1.66 -11.26
CA GLN A 33 16.96 2.00 -9.83
C GLN A 33 16.43 3.40 -9.45
N ARG A 34 16.11 4.27 -10.41
CA ARG A 34 15.62 5.63 -10.12
C ARG A 34 14.22 5.88 -10.66
N SER A 35 13.93 5.39 -11.85
CA SER A 35 12.64 5.56 -12.50
C SER A 35 11.61 4.60 -11.96
N THR A 36 10.33 4.99 -12.03
CA THR A 36 9.22 4.10 -11.66
C THR A 36 9.09 2.94 -12.66
N ARG A 37 8.78 1.75 -12.16
CA ARG A 37 8.39 0.61 -13.00
C ARG A 37 6.88 0.56 -13.25
N THR A 38 6.09 1.22 -12.40
CA THR A 38 4.61 1.12 -12.38
C THR A 38 3.89 2.35 -12.90
N GLY A 39 4.60 3.45 -13.18
CA GLY A 39 4.01 4.74 -13.49
C GLY A 39 3.56 5.53 -12.25
N TYR A 40 3.82 5.03 -11.04
CA TYR A 40 3.49 5.69 -9.79
C TYR A 40 4.74 6.02 -8.98
N TYR A 41 4.68 7.16 -8.27
CA TYR A 41 5.66 7.54 -7.26
C TYR A 41 5.00 7.65 -5.89
N MET A 42 5.77 7.32 -4.85
CA MET A 42 5.30 7.40 -3.48
C MET A 42 5.34 8.85 -2.97
N LYS A 43 4.18 9.42 -2.64
CA LYS A 43 4.08 10.76 -2.03
C LYS A 43 3.97 10.70 -0.50
N LYS A 44 3.44 9.62 0.05
CA LYS A 44 3.03 9.50 1.46
C LYS A 44 4.13 9.87 2.47
N ARG A 45 5.40 9.62 2.16
CA ARG A 45 6.53 9.89 3.06
C ARG A 45 7.35 11.10 2.64
N LEU A 46 6.89 11.86 1.66
CA LEU A 46 7.58 13.08 1.26
C LEU A 46 7.18 14.24 2.16
N ARG A 47 8.17 15.00 2.58
CA ARG A 47 7.97 16.29 3.25
C ARG A 47 8.03 17.39 2.20
N MET A 48 6.93 18.12 2.06
CA MET A 48 6.79 19.18 1.06
C MET A 48 7.50 20.49 1.49
N ASP A 49 7.99 20.55 2.72
CA ASP A 49 8.74 21.67 3.29
C ASP A 49 10.27 21.47 3.23
N VAL A 50 10.74 20.40 2.55
CA VAL A 50 12.16 20.17 2.28
C VAL A 50 12.51 20.75 0.92
N ASN A 51 13.50 21.60 0.89
CA ASN A 51 14.08 22.15 -0.34
C ASN A 51 15.48 21.56 -0.57
N ARG A 52 15.74 21.06 -1.78
CA ARG A 52 17.04 20.50 -2.19
C ARG A 52 17.74 21.35 -3.25
N ALA A 53 17.21 22.52 -3.58
CA ALA A 53 17.82 23.42 -4.57
C ALA A 53 19.18 23.93 -4.07
N LEU A 54 20.16 23.98 -4.99
CA LEU A 54 21.50 24.52 -4.70
C LEU A 54 21.40 25.95 -4.17
N GLY A 55 22.01 26.19 -3.01
CA GLY A 55 22.03 27.51 -2.36
C GLY A 55 20.83 27.77 -1.41
N SER A 56 19.81 26.92 -1.38
CA SER A 56 18.67 27.07 -0.48
C SER A 56 18.21 25.76 0.16
N VAL A 57 19.14 24.87 0.47
CA VAL A 57 18.83 23.57 1.07
C VAL A 57 18.25 23.75 2.48
N THR A 58 17.06 23.19 2.69
CA THR A 58 16.44 23.09 4.02
C THR A 58 16.37 21.63 4.45
N ASN A 59 16.75 21.37 5.68
CA ASN A 59 16.64 20.03 6.29
C ASN A 59 15.50 20.04 7.29
N GLN A 60 14.67 19.00 7.24
CA GLN A 60 13.57 18.81 8.15
C GLN A 60 13.65 17.43 8.79
N GLN A 61 13.26 17.34 10.05
CA GLN A 61 13.23 16.07 10.75
C GLN A 61 12.12 15.18 10.18
N HIS A 62 12.47 13.95 9.85
CA HIS A 62 11.56 12.97 9.30
C HIS A 62 11.24 11.89 10.33
N TYR A 63 9.95 11.63 10.54
CA TYR A 63 9.46 10.60 11.44
C TYR A 63 8.83 9.46 10.64
N ILE A 64 9.19 8.24 10.98
CA ILE A 64 8.58 7.03 10.42
C ILE A 64 7.72 6.41 11.53
N PRO A 65 6.40 6.55 11.50
CA PRO A 65 5.54 5.93 12.49
C PRO A 65 5.61 4.41 12.38
N ARG A 66 5.76 3.75 13.51
CA ARG A 66 5.75 2.28 13.59
C ARG A 66 4.35 1.73 13.81
N ILE A 67 3.58 2.42 14.64
CA ILE A 67 2.19 2.07 14.98
C ILE A 67 1.38 3.36 14.96
N ARG A 68 0.20 3.30 14.37
CA ARG A 68 -0.74 4.43 14.28
C ARG A 68 -2.13 4.01 14.75
N TYR A 69 -2.84 4.95 15.34
CA TYR A 69 -4.23 4.72 15.75
C TYR A 69 -5.14 4.25 14.62
N THR A 70 -4.91 4.69 13.40
CA THR A 70 -5.67 4.23 12.22
C THR A 70 -5.61 2.72 12.05
N GLU A 71 -4.49 2.08 12.37
CA GLU A 71 -4.38 0.62 12.36
C GLU A 71 -5.31 -0.02 13.38
N MET A 72 -5.34 0.51 14.60
CA MET A 72 -6.22 0.00 15.65
C MET A 72 -7.69 0.15 15.29
N TYR A 73 -8.07 1.30 14.75
CA TYR A 73 -9.43 1.52 14.26
C TYR A 73 -9.82 0.56 13.13
N LEU A 74 -8.94 0.32 12.17
CA LEU A 74 -9.20 -0.62 11.08
C LEU A 74 -9.25 -2.07 11.56
N ALA A 75 -8.41 -2.44 12.53
CA ALA A 75 -8.46 -3.76 13.16
C ALA A 75 -9.78 -3.95 13.95
N TYR A 76 -10.21 -2.93 14.69
CA TYR A 76 -11.49 -2.93 15.36
C TYR A 76 -12.64 -3.06 14.36
N ALA A 77 -12.66 -2.26 13.29
CA ALA A 77 -13.72 -2.31 12.28
C ALA A 77 -13.83 -3.71 11.65
N GLU A 78 -12.71 -4.35 11.36
CA GLU A 78 -12.69 -5.71 10.82
C GLU A 78 -13.28 -6.69 11.83
N ALA A 79 -12.83 -6.67 13.09
CA ALA A 79 -13.33 -7.57 14.12
C ALA A 79 -14.80 -7.33 14.43
N ALA A 80 -15.24 -6.08 14.53
CA ALA A 80 -16.63 -5.71 14.79
C ALA A 80 -17.57 -6.16 13.66
N ASN A 81 -17.15 -5.96 12.41
CA ASN A 81 -17.93 -6.43 11.26
C ASN A 81 -18.08 -7.95 11.26
N GLU A 82 -17.01 -8.69 11.57
CA GLU A 82 -17.05 -10.15 11.65
C GLU A 82 -17.94 -10.65 12.79
N ALA A 83 -17.86 -10.02 13.95
CA ALA A 83 -18.61 -10.45 15.12
C ALA A 83 -20.08 -10.02 15.07
N TRP A 84 -20.35 -8.78 14.71
CA TRP A 84 -21.66 -8.14 14.92
C TRP A 84 -22.26 -7.55 13.65
N GLY A 85 -21.59 -7.65 12.51
CA GLY A 85 -22.00 -7.05 11.26
C GLY A 85 -21.71 -5.55 11.17
N PRO A 86 -22.04 -4.91 10.03
CA PRO A 86 -21.61 -3.54 9.73
C PRO A 86 -22.02 -2.49 10.76
N LYS A 87 -23.23 -2.60 11.32
CA LYS A 87 -23.83 -1.62 12.25
C LYS A 87 -23.93 -2.12 13.69
N GLY A 88 -23.50 -3.36 13.96
CA GLY A 88 -23.46 -3.87 15.32
C GLY A 88 -22.29 -3.31 16.12
N ASP A 89 -22.53 -2.93 17.39
CA ASP A 89 -21.51 -2.33 18.25
C ASP A 89 -21.34 -3.05 19.59
N ASN A 90 -22.22 -4.00 19.90
CA ASN A 90 -22.24 -4.75 21.16
C ASN A 90 -22.15 -3.86 22.42
N GLY A 91 -22.72 -2.65 22.34
CA GLY A 91 -22.69 -1.69 23.46
C GLY A 91 -21.40 -0.88 23.58
N ASN A 92 -20.48 -0.98 22.62
CA ASN A 92 -19.23 -0.18 22.61
C ASN A 92 -19.45 1.27 22.13
N GLY A 93 -20.63 1.60 21.61
CA GLY A 93 -21.00 2.95 21.21
C GLY A 93 -20.54 3.36 19.79
N TYR A 94 -19.85 2.48 19.08
CA TYR A 94 -19.49 2.67 17.67
C TYR A 94 -19.34 1.32 16.96
N SER A 95 -19.79 1.30 15.72
CA SER A 95 -19.79 0.11 14.86
C SER A 95 -18.63 0.15 13.85
N ALA A 96 -18.47 -0.95 13.09
CA ALA A 96 -17.56 -0.97 11.96
C ALA A 96 -17.88 0.14 10.95
N TYR A 97 -19.16 0.37 10.67
CA TYR A 97 -19.63 1.45 9.81
C TYR A 97 -19.19 2.83 10.32
N ASP A 98 -19.32 3.12 11.62
CA ASP A 98 -18.95 4.42 12.18
C ASP A 98 -17.45 4.68 12.06
N VAL A 99 -16.63 3.67 12.30
CA VAL A 99 -15.19 3.75 12.16
C VAL A 99 -14.78 4.04 10.71
N ILE A 100 -15.33 3.28 9.76
CA ILE A 100 -15.01 3.49 8.33
C ILE A 100 -15.51 4.86 7.88
N LYS A 101 -16.69 5.29 8.29
CA LYS A 101 -17.22 6.63 8.04
C LYS A 101 -16.26 7.73 8.52
N ALA A 102 -15.73 7.59 9.74
CA ALA A 102 -14.79 8.56 10.29
C ALA A 102 -13.47 8.62 9.50
N ILE A 103 -12.93 7.48 9.09
CA ILE A 103 -11.70 7.40 8.28
C ILE A 103 -11.92 8.05 6.92
N ARG A 104 -12.99 7.70 6.22
CA ARG A 104 -13.33 8.23 4.89
C ARG A 104 -13.64 9.72 4.94
N LYS A 105 -14.37 10.19 5.96
CA LYS A 105 -14.61 11.63 6.18
C LYS A 105 -13.30 12.40 6.38
N ARG A 106 -12.38 11.88 7.18
CA ARG A 106 -11.04 12.48 7.35
C ARG A 106 -10.28 12.57 6.03
N ALA A 107 -10.40 11.57 5.16
CA ALA A 107 -9.81 11.56 3.83
C ALA A 107 -10.52 12.49 2.82
N GLY A 108 -11.58 13.18 3.22
CA GLY A 108 -12.36 14.06 2.35
C GLY A 108 -13.36 13.32 1.46
N ILE A 109 -13.62 12.04 1.73
CA ILE A 109 -14.55 11.22 0.97
C ILE A 109 -15.94 11.35 1.58
N GLY A 110 -16.96 11.45 0.72
CA GLY A 110 -18.36 11.41 1.11
C GLY A 110 -18.96 12.73 1.58
N GLY A 111 -18.21 13.80 1.79
CA GLY A 111 -18.74 15.13 2.13
C GLY A 111 -19.91 15.10 3.12
N THR A 112 -21.12 15.39 2.65
CA THR A 112 -22.38 15.27 3.40
C THR A 112 -22.98 13.87 3.41
N SER A 113 -22.67 13.05 2.38
CA SER A 113 -23.13 11.65 2.26
C SER A 113 -22.06 10.80 1.58
N ASP A 114 -22.01 9.51 1.90
CA ASP A 114 -21.13 8.52 1.27
C ASP A 114 -21.99 7.37 0.72
N PRO A 115 -22.49 7.48 -0.53
CA PRO A 115 -23.38 6.47 -1.11
C PRO A 115 -22.77 5.08 -1.17
N TYR A 116 -21.44 4.97 -1.35
CA TYR A 116 -20.77 3.68 -1.40
C TYR A 116 -20.73 3.01 -0.02
N LEU A 117 -20.43 3.78 1.02
CA LEU A 117 -20.49 3.29 2.39
C LEU A 117 -21.90 2.82 2.76
N GLU A 118 -22.94 3.59 2.37
CA GLU A 118 -24.34 3.21 2.63
C GLU A 118 -24.72 1.89 1.92
N GLN A 119 -24.23 1.66 0.70
CA GLN A 119 -24.44 0.39 0.00
C GLN A 119 -23.79 -0.80 0.73
N CYS A 120 -22.69 -0.58 1.44
CA CYS A 120 -22.00 -1.61 2.21
C CYS A 120 -22.63 -1.84 3.58
N ALA A 121 -23.39 -0.87 4.09
CA ALA A 121 -23.88 -0.83 5.48
C ALA A 121 -24.89 -1.93 5.84
N GLY A 122 -25.51 -2.55 4.85
CA GLY A 122 -26.50 -3.65 5.03
C GLY A 122 -25.92 -5.05 4.74
N ASP A 123 -24.67 -5.15 4.35
CA ASP A 123 -24.07 -6.39 3.87
C ASP A 123 -22.67 -6.57 4.48
N ARG A 124 -22.50 -7.67 5.23
CA ARG A 124 -21.26 -7.99 5.95
C ARG A 124 -20.08 -8.15 4.99
N ASP A 125 -20.28 -8.83 3.87
CA ASP A 125 -19.20 -9.13 2.93
C ASP A 125 -18.78 -7.89 2.16
N LYS A 126 -19.73 -7.05 1.76
CA LYS A 126 -19.42 -5.75 1.15
C LYS A 126 -18.68 -4.85 2.11
N MET A 127 -19.11 -4.82 3.38
CA MET A 127 -18.40 -4.04 4.40
C MET A 127 -17.00 -4.61 4.67
N ALA A 128 -16.82 -5.92 4.72
CA ALA A 128 -15.50 -6.54 4.85
C ALA A 128 -14.58 -6.15 3.70
N ASN A 129 -15.07 -6.19 2.47
CA ASN A 129 -14.31 -5.76 1.29
C ASN A 129 -13.93 -4.26 1.34
N LEU A 130 -14.86 -3.42 1.79
CA LEU A 130 -14.58 -2.00 1.99
C LEU A 130 -13.52 -1.79 3.08
N ILE A 131 -13.62 -2.46 4.23
CA ILE A 131 -12.62 -2.38 5.31
C ILE A 131 -11.25 -2.82 4.82
N ARG A 132 -11.15 -3.92 4.07
CA ARG A 132 -9.89 -4.39 3.48
C ARG A 132 -9.29 -3.38 2.51
N ASN A 133 -10.13 -2.74 1.70
CA ASN A 133 -9.68 -1.70 0.77
C ASN A 133 -9.21 -0.43 1.52
N GLU A 134 -9.95 0.04 2.51
CA GLU A 134 -9.54 1.18 3.34
C GLU A 134 -8.22 0.87 4.07
N ARG A 135 -8.07 -0.35 4.58
CA ARG A 135 -6.81 -0.79 5.20
C ARG A 135 -5.65 -0.77 4.20
N ARG A 136 -5.87 -1.23 2.96
CA ARG A 136 -4.88 -1.18 1.88
C ARG A 136 -4.43 0.25 1.56
N LEU A 137 -5.37 1.19 1.49
CA LEU A 137 -5.10 2.60 1.16
C LEU A 137 -4.44 3.34 2.33
N GLU A 138 -5.02 3.24 3.52
CA GLU A 138 -4.57 3.96 4.70
C GLU A 138 -3.20 3.49 5.21
N LEU A 139 -2.91 2.22 5.13
CA LEU A 139 -1.66 1.62 5.60
C LEU A 139 -0.67 1.30 4.47
N CYS A 140 -0.88 1.85 3.26
CA CYS A 140 0.06 1.68 2.16
C CYS A 140 1.47 2.17 2.55
N PHE A 141 2.50 1.46 2.12
CA PHE A 141 3.91 1.69 2.43
C PHE A 141 4.30 1.57 3.92
N GLU A 142 3.44 0.97 4.75
CA GLU A 142 3.71 0.74 6.18
C GLU A 142 4.00 -0.74 6.52
N GLY A 143 4.08 -1.61 5.51
CA GLY A 143 4.45 -3.02 5.66
C GLY A 143 3.30 -3.97 5.96
N PHE A 144 2.06 -3.48 6.10
CA PHE A 144 0.92 -4.32 6.49
C PHE A 144 0.39 -5.20 5.36
N ARG A 145 0.39 -4.73 4.10
CA ARG A 145 -0.23 -5.45 2.97
C ARG A 145 0.29 -6.87 2.80
N PHE A 146 1.61 -7.08 2.99
CA PHE A 146 2.22 -8.41 2.89
C PHE A 146 1.57 -9.43 3.84
N TRP A 147 1.28 -9.02 5.07
CA TRP A 147 0.65 -9.86 6.08
C TRP A 147 -0.85 -9.97 5.88
N ASP A 148 -1.51 -8.90 5.51
CA ASP A 148 -2.95 -8.84 5.30
C ASP A 148 -3.42 -9.80 4.21
N ILE A 149 -2.79 -9.81 3.02
CA ILE A 149 -3.15 -10.73 1.93
C ILE A 149 -2.95 -12.20 2.30
N ARG A 150 -2.00 -12.49 3.19
CA ARG A 150 -1.75 -13.85 3.67
C ARG A 150 -2.76 -14.30 4.71
N ARG A 151 -3.06 -13.46 5.69
CA ARG A 151 -4.04 -13.80 6.72
C ARG A 151 -5.47 -13.88 6.17
N TRP A 152 -5.79 -13.10 5.15
CA TRP A 152 -7.07 -13.19 4.44
C TRP A 152 -7.10 -14.29 3.37
N LYS A 153 -5.98 -14.92 3.08
CA LYS A 153 -5.79 -15.90 2.01
C LYS A 153 -6.26 -15.37 0.64
N GLU A 154 -5.93 -14.11 0.35
CA GLU A 154 -6.18 -13.54 -0.96
C GLU A 154 -5.28 -14.19 -2.02
N ASN A 155 -5.68 -14.10 -3.29
CA ASN A 155 -4.88 -14.61 -4.40
C ASN A 155 -3.50 -13.91 -4.45
N LEU A 156 -2.44 -14.66 -4.15
CA LEU A 156 -1.07 -14.15 -4.21
C LEU A 156 -0.51 -14.07 -5.64
N ASN A 157 -1.17 -14.73 -6.61
CA ASN A 157 -0.77 -14.74 -8.02
C ASN A 157 -1.34 -13.57 -8.83
N GLU A 158 -2.04 -12.63 -8.19
CA GLU A 158 -2.51 -11.44 -8.88
C GLU A 158 -1.31 -10.65 -9.43
N PRO A 159 -1.26 -10.37 -10.75
CA PRO A 159 -0.13 -9.67 -11.36
C PRO A 159 -0.01 -8.23 -10.84
N VAL A 160 1.21 -7.73 -10.81
CA VAL A 160 1.47 -6.32 -10.53
C VAL A 160 1.15 -5.51 -11.77
N ARG A 161 0.24 -4.56 -11.64
CA ARG A 161 -0.16 -3.67 -12.73
C ARG A 161 0.44 -2.28 -12.57
N GLY A 162 0.73 -1.67 -13.69
CA GLY A 162 1.17 -0.29 -13.80
C GLY A 162 0.25 0.50 -14.72
N ILE A 163 0.43 1.80 -14.72
CA ILE A 163 -0.29 2.74 -15.59
C ILE A 163 0.71 3.55 -16.41
N ASP A 164 0.54 3.51 -17.72
CA ASP A 164 1.25 4.35 -18.67
C ASP A 164 0.35 5.52 -19.08
N TRP A 165 0.67 6.71 -18.60
CA TRP A 165 -0.08 7.92 -18.88
C TRP A 165 0.33 8.53 -20.22
N ASP A 166 -0.64 8.90 -21.02
CA ASP A 166 -0.38 9.71 -22.20
C ASP A 166 -0.04 11.17 -21.80
N ARG A 167 0.72 11.84 -22.65
CA ARG A 167 1.27 13.17 -22.37
C ARG A 167 0.22 14.25 -22.15
N ASP A 168 -0.99 14.02 -22.63
CA ASP A 168 -2.15 14.89 -22.42
C ASP A 168 -2.70 14.80 -20.97
N GLY A 169 -2.32 13.76 -20.22
CA GLY A 169 -2.76 13.51 -18.85
C GLY A 169 -4.24 13.11 -18.73
N HIS A 170 -4.91 12.81 -19.85
CA HIS A 170 -6.33 12.46 -19.89
C HIS A 170 -6.57 10.99 -20.18
N SER A 171 -5.62 10.33 -20.83
CA SER A 171 -5.69 8.93 -21.18
C SER A 171 -4.56 8.13 -20.55
N PHE A 172 -4.80 6.86 -20.32
CA PHE A 172 -3.80 5.93 -19.78
C PHE A 172 -4.06 4.51 -20.29
N ASN A 173 -2.99 3.73 -20.31
CA ASN A 173 -3.03 2.32 -20.60
C ASN A 173 -2.53 1.53 -19.40
N GLU A 174 -3.30 0.53 -18.96
CA GLU A 174 -2.82 -0.42 -17.96
C GLU A 174 -1.91 -1.44 -18.62
N PHE A 175 -0.88 -1.85 -17.90
CA PHE A 175 0.02 -2.92 -18.33
C PHE A 175 0.46 -3.77 -17.14
N VAL A 176 0.88 -5.00 -17.41
CA VAL A 176 1.45 -5.90 -16.41
C VAL A 176 2.93 -5.56 -16.25
N VAL A 177 3.33 -5.23 -15.03
CA VAL A 177 4.72 -4.94 -14.66
C VAL A 177 5.46 -6.23 -14.31
N GLU A 178 4.78 -7.13 -13.59
CA GLU A 178 5.37 -8.36 -13.08
C GLU A 178 4.30 -9.41 -12.87
N GLU A 179 4.53 -10.59 -13.40
CA GLU A 179 3.75 -11.78 -13.08
C GLU A 179 4.26 -12.37 -11.75
N ARG A 180 3.35 -12.88 -10.96
CA ARG A 180 3.68 -13.52 -9.69
C ARG A 180 3.49 -15.02 -9.80
N ASN A 181 4.36 -15.76 -9.16
CA ASN A 181 4.27 -17.22 -9.09
C ASN A 181 4.36 -17.67 -7.63
N TYR A 182 3.20 -17.88 -7.02
CA TYR A 182 3.06 -18.33 -5.66
C TYR A 182 2.31 -19.65 -5.61
N GLU A 183 2.78 -20.54 -4.74
CA GLU A 183 2.14 -21.79 -4.38
C GLU A 183 1.41 -21.66 -3.03
N ASP A 184 0.41 -22.50 -2.78
CA ASP A 184 -0.42 -22.43 -1.56
C ASP A 184 0.38 -22.45 -0.25
N TYR A 185 1.49 -23.16 -0.22
CA TYR A 185 2.33 -23.21 0.98
C TYR A 185 3.03 -21.86 1.27
N MET A 186 3.14 -20.95 0.30
CA MET A 186 3.81 -19.66 0.44
C MET A 186 2.98 -18.62 1.19
N TYR A 187 1.75 -18.95 1.60
CA TYR A 187 1.02 -18.14 2.59
C TYR A 187 1.77 -18.09 3.94
N TYR A 188 2.54 -19.12 4.24
CA TYR A 188 3.41 -19.19 5.42
C TYR A 188 4.86 -19.02 5.00
N CYS A 189 5.60 -18.18 5.70
CA CYS A 189 7.02 -17.99 5.42
C CYS A 189 7.82 -19.23 5.88
N PRO A 190 8.95 -19.56 5.21
CA PRO A 190 9.83 -20.61 5.69
C PRO A 190 10.45 -20.21 7.03
N ILE A 191 10.68 -21.18 7.88
CA ILE A 191 11.50 -21.00 9.09
C ILE A 191 12.96 -20.99 8.62
N PRO A 192 13.77 -19.98 9.03
CA PRO A 192 15.18 -19.92 8.67
C PRO A 192 15.91 -21.21 9.07
N ASN A 193 16.74 -21.74 8.20
CA ASN A 193 17.45 -22.99 8.45
C ASN A 193 18.36 -22.88 9.69
N SER A 194 18.93 -21.71 9.93
CA SER A 194 19.71 -21.42 11.15
C SER A 194 18.92 -21.64 12.45
N GLU A 195 17.61 -21.41 12.44
CA GLU A 195 16.74 -21.65 13.60
C GLU A 195 16.41 -23.14 13.76
N ILE A 196 16.16 -23.83 12.65
CA ILE A 196 15.91 -25.27 12.66
C ILE A 196 17.13 -26.03 13.19
N LEU A 197 18.34 -25.62 12.81
CA LEU A 197 19.58 -26.25 13.29
C LEU A 197 19.84 -26.03 14.78
N LYS A 198 19.28 -24.98 15.38
CA LYS A 198 19.41 -24.72 16.83
C LYS A 198 18.48 -25.57 17.68
N PHE A 199 17.40 -26.06 17.14
CA PHE A 199 16.35 -26.71 17.90
C PHE A 199 15.80 -27.94 17.14
N SER A 200 16.21 -29.13 17.57
CA SER A 200 15.92 -30.41 16.88
C SER A 200 14.43 -30.76 16.72
N ASN A 201 13.56 -30.20 17.57
CA ASN A 201 12.12 -30.42 17.49
C ASN A 201 11.42 -29.42 16.56
N LEU A 202 12.14 -28.43 15.98
CA LEU A 202 11.59 -27.46 15.07
C LEU A 202 11.51 -28.03 13.66
N VAL A 203 10.31 -28.19 13.16
CA VAL A 203 10.04 -28.75 11.82
C VAL A 203 9.66 -27.61 10.88
N GLN A 204 10.19 -27.62 9.67
CA GLN A 204 9.88 -26.66 8.62
C GLN A 204 8.39 -26.63 8.29
N ASN A 205 7.88 -25.46 7.95
CA ASN A 205 6.52 -25.27 7.47
C ASN A 205 6.26 -26.16 6.23
N ARG A 206 5.05 -26.74 6.20
CA ARG A 206 4.64 -27.66 5.13
C ARG A 206 4.83 -27.01 3.75
N GLY A 207 5.40 -27.75 2.81
CA GLY A 207 5.65 -27.30 1.43
C GLY A 207 7.02 -26.69 1.22
N TRP A 208 7.65 -26.17 2.26
CA TRP A 208 9.03 -25.69 2.19
C TRP A 208 9.99 -26.85 2.35
N LYS A 209 10.89 -27.04 1.37
CA LYS A 209 12.00 -27.97 1.48
C LYS A 209 13.13 -27.30 2.26
N TYR A 210 13.97 -28.09 2.93
CA TYR A 210 15.21 -27.57 3.49
C TYR A 210 16.05 -26.99 2.35
N CYS A 211 16.13 -25.67 2.27
CA CYS A 211 16.95 -25.03 1.26
C CYS A 211 18.41 -25.07 1.71
N LEU A 212 19.15 -26.06 1.21
CA LEU A 212 20.59 -26.17 1.44
C LEU A 212 21.42 -25.08 0.72
N LEU A 213 20.77 -24.16 0.01
CA LEU A 213 21.41 -23.17 -0.86
C LEU A 213 21.78 -21.84 -0.16
N TYR A 214 21.66 -21.76 1.17
CA TYR A 214 22.22 -20.63 1.94
C TYR A 214 23.39 -21.10 2.82
N THR A 215 24.30 -21.88 2.25
CA THR A 215 25.63 -22.03 2.78
C THR A 215 26.56 -21.33 1.82
N SER A 216 27.22 -20.34 2.33
CA SER A 216 28.36 -19.64 1.79
C SER A 216 28.10 -18.35 1.05
N ASP A 217 28.94 -17.56 1.44
CA ASP A 217 29.66 -16.46 0.85
C ASP A 217 28.99 -15.09 0.98
N ALA A 218 29.12 -14.55 2.17
CA ALA A 218 29.48 -13.15 2.38
C ALA A 218 30.63 -13.11 3.35
#